data_f7428a2323454586854e8a1c0a4b06ab
#
_entry.id   f7428a2323454586854e8a1c0a4b06ab
#
_cell.length_a   1.000
_cell.length_b   1.000
_cell.length_c   1.000
_cell.angle_alpha   90.00
_cell.angle_beta   90.00
_cell.angle_gamma   90.00
#
_symmetry.space_group_name_H-M   'P 1'
#
loop_
_entity.id
_entity.type
_entity.pdbx_description
1 polymer ?
#
loop_
_entity_poly.entity_id
_entity_poly.type
_entity_poly.pdbx_seq_one_letter_code
_entity_poly.pdbx_strand_id
1 'polypeptide(L)'
;MLLATRTSLKWRRRTFLLFLALTASYVWYEIREPFTHGGSLFGLIYGAIATALILLLIFFAVRKRAYGARLGSLEEWCQSHVYLGLLVVAVVLAHSGFRFEDKVAIACLVAMALVALSGLIGAILYTVVPRMLTEVGSDPPPEDLAGELNKLRKSMTRLADGKSPALGKVQVLLDKEAKPIFFAGWRILGGQFQRAATDEKLKGLLRQVPTAEQEDLKRLLVIFRQHRELHQQLVSQQRYRNLLQLWLYVHIPLTVALVLLVAAHLYGVFYYTPLKQMLAG
;
A
#
# COMPACT_ATOMS: atom_id res chain seq x y z
N MET A 1 8.39 -7.52 -6.67
CA MET A 1 9.60 -8.37 -6.47
C MET A 1 9.92 -8.67 -4.99
N LEU A 2 9.30 -7.98 -4.03
CA LEU A 2 9.54 -8.16 -2.59
C LEU A 2 9.39 -9.62 -2.10
N LEU A 3 8.46 -10.40 -2.62
CA LEU A 3 8.17 -11.77 -2.16
C LEU A 3 8.96 -12.87 -2.91
N ALA A 4 9.80 -12.53 -3.89
CA ALA A 4 10.53 -13.49 -4.73
C ALA A 4 12.04 -13.29 -4.77
N THR A 5 12.61 -12.49 -3.85
CA THR A 5 14.05 -12.24 -3.76
C THR A 5 14.76 -13.33 -2.93
N ARG A 6 16.09 -13.47 -3.08
CA ARG A 6 16.90 -14.35 -2.20
C ARG A 6 16.76 -13.96 -0.74
N THR A 7 16.62 -12.67 -0.44
CA THR A 7 16.39 -12.14 0.92
C THR A 7 15.04 -12.60 1.47
N SER A 8 13.99 -12.57 0.67
CA SER A 8 12.66 -13.09 1.01
C SER A 8 12.70 -14.59 1.36
N LEU A 9 13.41 -15.40 0.58
CA LEU A 9 13.56 -16.84 0.84
C LEU A 9 14.28 -17.11 2.17
N LYS A 10 15.33 -16.33 2.49
CA LYS A 10 16.05 -16.44 3.78
C LYS A 10 15.12 -16.12 4.95
N TRP A 11 14.37 -15.00 4.89
CA TRP A 11 13.46 -14.61 5.95
C TRP A 11 12.28 -15.57 6.09
N ARG A 12 11.71 -16.04 5.00
CA ARG A 12 10.67 -17.07 5.00
C ARG A 12 11.13 -18.33 5.73
N ARG A 13 12.34 -18.84 5.39
CA ARG A 13 12.90 -20.02 6.04
C ARG A 13 13.17 -19.78 7.53
N ARG A 14 13.77 -18.65 7.89
CA ARG A 14 14.06 -18.30 9.30
C ARG A 14 12.78 -18.22 10.13
N THR A 15 11.79 -17.48 9.62
CA THR A 15 10.51 -17.32 10.32
C THR A 15 9.75 -18.61 10.42
N PHE A 16 9.79 -19.44 9.38
CA PHE A 16 9.18 -20.79 9.42
C PHE A 16 9.84 -21.68 10.47
N LEU A 17 11.16 -21.69 10.57
CA LEU A 17 11.89 -22.45 11.60
C LEU A 17 11.58 -21.90 13.00
N LEU A 18 11.51 -20.58 13.19
CA LEU A 18 11.08 -19.97 14.46
C LEU A 18 9.65 -20.36 14.80
N PHE A 19 8.74 -20.31 13.84
CA PHE A 19 7.35 -20.75 14.03
C PHE A 19 7.27 -22.22 14.46
N LEU A 20 8.01 -23.11 13.81
CA LEU A 20 8.06 -24.54 14.19
C LEU A 20 8.61 -24.72 15.60
N ALA A 21 9.71 -24.03 15.94
CA ALA A 21 10.32 -24.11 17.27
C ALA A 21 9.37 -23.61 18.37
N LEU A 22 8.70 -22.47 18.13
CA LEU A 22 7.71 -21.92 19.05
C LEU A 22 6.49 -22.84 19.17
N THR A 23 5.96 -23.35 18.07
CA THR A 23 4.84 -24.28 18.10
C THR A 23 5.21 -25.59 18.83
N ALA A 24 6.39 -26.14 18.55
CA ALA A 24 6.86 -27.36 19.23
C ALA A 24 7.02 -27.12 20.74
N SER A 25 7.59 -25.99 21.17
CA SER A 25 7.72 -25.66 22.58
C SER A 25 6.36 -25.43 23.26
N TYR A 26 5.40 -24.83 22.55
CA TYR A 26 4.03 -24.66 23.06
C TYR A 26 3.33 -26.01 23.25
N VAL A 27 3.36 -26.90 22.24
CA VAL A 27 2.76 -28.25 22.31
C VAL A 27 3.42 -29.08 23.40
N TRP A 28 4.74 -29.03 23.50
CA TRP A 28 5.48 -29.76 24.53
C TRP A 28 5.11 -29.33 25.94
N TYR A 29 4.92 -28.04 26.15
CA TYR A 29 4.53 -27.50 27.44
C TYR A 29 3.07 -27.86 27.75
N GLU A 30 2.13 -27.70 26.81
CA GLU A 30 0.71 -27.99 26.99
C GLU A 30 0.45 -29.48 27.31
N ILE A 31 1.29 -30.42 26.83
CA ILE A 31 1.22 -31.82 27.16
C ILE A 31 1.62 -32.07 28.63
N ARG A 32 2.54 -31.28 29.18
CA ARG A 32 3.04 -31.44 30.56
C ARG A 32 2.22 -30.68 31.59
N GLU A 33 1.81 -29.51 31.26
CA GLU A 33 1.09 -28.55 32.08
C GLU A 33 -0.17 -28.12 31.35
N PRO A 34 -1.22 -28.97 31.27
CA PRO A 34 -2.43 -28.59 30.54
C PRO A 34 -3.09 -27.37 31.19
N PHE A 35 -3.77 -26.57 30.33
CA PHE A 35 -4.43 -25.32 30.70
C PHE A 35 -3.54 -24.07 30.77
N THR A 36 -2.58 -23.95 29.84
CA THR A 36 -1.82 -22.71 29.65
C THR A 36 -2.76 -21.52 29.49
N HIS A 37 -2.45 -20.42 30.14
CA HIS A 37 -3.14 -19.13 30.02
C HIS A 37 -2.13 -17.99 30.09
N GLY A 38 -2.54 -16.79 29.72
CA GLY A 38 -1.65 -15.64 29.64
C GLY A 38 -0.90 -15.28 30.95
N GLY A 39 -1.46 -15.65 32.11
CA GLY A 39 -0.84 -15.45 33.42
C GLY A 39 0.10 -16.59 33.88
N SER A 40 0.16 -17.73 33.19
CA SER A 40 1.12 -18.79 33.49
C SER A 40 2.54 -18.35 33.15
N LEU A 41 3.55 -18.96 33.79
CA LEU A 41 4.96 -18.64 33.53
C LEU A 41 5.29 -18.75 32.03
N PHE A 42 4.79 -19.78 31.38
CA PHE A 42 4.96 -19.98 29.94
C PHE A 42 4.24 -18.91 29.12
N GLY A 43 2.99 -18.58 29.50
CA GLY A 43 2.23 -17.48 28.90
C GLY A 43 2.99 -16.13 29.01
N LEU A 44 3.57 -15.83 30.17
CA LEU A 44 4.35 -14.63 30.38
C LEU A 44 5.61 -14.55 29.51
N ILE A 45 6.32 -15.69 29.33
CA ILE A 45 7.49 -15.77 28.43
C ILE A 45 7.05 -15.46 27.00
N TYR A 46 5.94 -16.05 26.53
CA TYR A 46 5.43 -15.77 25.19
C TYR A 46 4.93 -14.33 25.04
N GLY A 47 4.34 -13.75 26.09
CA GLY A 47 3.96 -12.34 26.12
C GLY A 47 5.16 -11.40 26.03
N ALA A 48 6.27 -11.73 26.72
CA ALA A 48 7.52 -10.98 26.63
C ALA A 48 8.12 -11.06 25.21
N ILE A 49 8.12 -12.26 24.61
CA ILE A 49 8.59 -12.46 23.22
C ILE A 49 7.69 -11.65 22.24
N ALA A 50 6.37 -11.70 22.41
CA ALA A 50 5.43 -10.94 21.58
C ALA A 50 5.71 -9.43 21.69
N THR A 51 5.88 -8.92 22.91
CA THR A 51 6.18 -7.50 23.16
C THR A 51 7.51 -7.10 22.50
N ALA A 52 8.56 -7.90 22.66
CA ALA A 52 9.85 -7.65 22.01
C ALA A 52 9.74 -7.63 20.46
N LEU A 53 8.98 -8.56 19.89
CA LEU A 53 8.70 -8.56 18.45
C LEU A 53 7.94 -7.31 18.00
N ILE A 54 6.91 -6.89 18.74
CA ILE A 54 6.15 -5.66 18.43
C ILE A 54 7.07 -4.45 18.44
N LEU A 55 7.94 -4.30 19.47
CA LEU A 55 8.91 -3.22 19.55
C LEU A 55 9.89 -3.24 18.36
N LEU A 56 10.38 -4.41 17.97
CA LEU A 56 11.23 -4.58 16.80
C LEU A 56 10.52 -4.16 15.51
N LEU A 57 9.23 -4.50 15.37
CA LEU A 57 8.42 -4.11 14.21
C LEU A 57 8.22 -2.59 14.14
N ILE A 58 8.01 -1.93 15.28
CA ILE A 58 7.91 -0.47 15.37
C ILE A 58 9.25 0.19 15.00
N PHE A 59 10.37 -0.40 15.42
CA PHE A 59 11.69 0.10 15.13
C PHE A 59 12.00 0.19 13.61
N PHE A 60 11.31 -0.57 12.77
CA PHE A 60 11.39 -0.44 11.31
C PHE A 60 11.02 0.98 10.82
N ALA A 61 10.05 1.65 11.46
CA ALA A 61 9.68 3.02 11.11
C ALA A 61 10.83 4.02 11.40
N VAL A 62 11.57 3.80 12.50
CA VAL A 62 12.77 4.57 12.84
C VAL A 62 13.88 4.30 11.84
N ARG A 63 14.14 3.01 11.54
CA ARG A 63 15.15 2.59 10.57
C ARG A 63 14.92 3.19 9.18
N LYS A 64 13.66 3.27 8.74
CA LYS A 64 13.29 3.85 7.44
C LYS A 64 13.68 5.34 7.34
N ARG A 65 13.73 6.06 8.46
CA ARG A 65 14.09 7.48 8.51
C ARG A 65 15.61 7.70 8.71
N ALA A 66 16.33 6.70 9.19
CA ALA A 66 17.76 6.78 9.49
C ALA A 66 18.61 6.36 8.27
N TYR A 67 18.71 7.23 7.27
CA TYR A 67 19.39 6.94 5.99
C TYR A 67 20.89 6.63 6.12
N GLY A 68 21.58 7.17 7.13
CA GLY A 68 23.03 6.98 7.35
C GLY A 68 23.41 5.83 8.28
N ALA A 69 22.46 5.12 8.87
CA ALA A 69 22.76 4.08 9.85
C ALA A 69 23.23 2.77 9.19
N ARG A 70 24.36 2.21 9.66
CA ARG A 70 24.91 0.91 9.21
C ARG A 70 24.12 -0.29 9.81
N LEU A 71 22.80 -0.29 9.72
CA LEU A 71 21.91 -1.30 10.31
C LEU A 71 21.40 -2.32 9.29
N GLY A 72 22.19 -2.68 8.31
CA GLY A 72 21.77 -3.61 7.24
C GLY A 72 20.93 -2.93 6.12
N SER A 73 20.55 -3.70 5.10
CA SER A 73 19.80 -3.18 3.96
C SER A 73 18.32 -2.90 4.32
N LEU A 74 17.73 -1.87 3.70
CA LEU A 74 16.31 -1.56 3.89
C LEU A 74 15.42 -2.71 3.41
N GLU A 75 15.86 -3.47 2.41
CA GLU A 75 15.17 -4.66 1.91
C GLU A 75 15.07 -5.73 3.00
N GLU A 76 16.18 -6.02 3.71
CA GLU A 76 16.17 -6.99 4.81
C GLU A 76 15.22 -6.57 5.94
N TRP A 77 15.21 -5.30 6.30
CA TRP A 77 14.29 -4.76 7.30
C TRP A 77 12.83 -4.86 6.87
N CYS A 78 12.51 -4.56 5.61
CA CYS A 78 11.17 -4.69 5.08
C CYS A 78 10.71 -6.16 5.09
N GLN A 79 11.58 -7.09 4.66
CA GLN A 79 11.28 -8.53 4.67
C GLN A 79 11.09 -9.04 6.10
N SER A 80 12.00 -8.68 7.03
CA SER A 80 11.86 -9.07 8.44
C SER A 80 10.55 -8.55 9.04
N HIS A 81 10.18 -7.29 8.75
CA HIS A 81 8.94 -6.69 9.23
C HIS A 81 7.71 -7.48 8.78
N VAL A 82 7.63 -7.87 7.50
CA VAL A 82 6.50 -8.65 6.97
C VAL A 82 6.42 -10.03 7.62
N TYR A 83 7.53 -10.77 7.63
CA TYR A 83 7.52 -12.15 8.12
C TYR A 83 7.39 -12.24 9.63
N LEU A 84 8.07 -11.38 10.41
CA LEU A 84 7.93 -11.33 11.86
C LEU A 84 6.57 -10.76 12.28
N GLY A 85 5.98 -9.85 11.48
CA GLY A 85 4.62 -9.38 11.68
C GLY A 85 3.56 -10.49 11.58
N LEU A 86 3.77 -11.49 10.74
CA LEU A 86 2.93 -12.69 10.71
C LEU A 86 3.22 -13.61 11.89
N LEU A 87 4.50 -13.77 12.25
CA LEU A 87 4.90 -14.61 13.37
C LEU A 87 4.33 -14.13 14.70
N VAL A 88 4.32 -12.82 14.95
CA VAL A 88 3.85 -12.26 16.22
C VAL A 88 2.39 -12.61 16.51
N VAL A 89 1.55 -12.79 15.48
CA VAL A 89 0.16 -13.23 15.66
C VAL A 89 0.11 -14.62 16.28
N ALA A 90 0.93 -15.56 15.78
CA ALA A 90 1.00 -16.92 16.34
C ALA A 90 1.54 -16.92 17.78
N VAL A 91 2.54 -16.05 18.07
CA VAL A 91 3.09 -15.92 19.42
C VAL A 91 2.06 -15.35 20.41
N VAL A 92 1.24 -14.37 19.99
CA VAL A 92 0.15 -13.81 20.82
C VAL A 92 -0.93 -14.85 21.08
N LEU A 93 -1.29 -15.67 20.10
CA LEU A 93 -2.24 -16.76 20.29
C LEU A 93 -1.72 -17.79 21.30
N ALA A 94 -0.44 -18.17 21.21
CA ALA A 94 0.19 -19.05 22.17
C ALA A 94 0.30 -18.41 23.57
N HIS A 95 0.56 -17.09 23.67
CA HIS A 95 0.54 -16.34 24.92
C HIS A 95 -0.84 -16.41 25.62
N SER A 96 -1.91 -16.27 24.85
CA SER A 96 -3.29 -16.32 25.41
C SER A 96 -3.73 -17.74 25.79
N GLY A 97 -3.01 -18.79 25.37
CA GLY A 97 -3.46 -20.19 25.47
C GLY A 97 -4.78 -20.44 24.76
N PHE A 98 -5.08 -19.63 23.72
CA PHE A 98 -6.37 -19.61 23.00
C PHE A 98 -7.59 -19.33 23.90
N ARG A 99 -7.37 -18.68 25.05
CA ARG A 99 -8.44 -18.23 25.98
C ARG A 99 -8.63 -16.74 25.87
N PHE A 100 -9.88 -16.32 25.72
CA PHE A 100 -10.25 -14.93 25.43
C PHE A 100 -11.29 -14.45 26.44
N GLU A 101 -10.87 -14.28 27.69
CA GLU A 101 -11.76 -13.89 28.79
C GLU A 101 -11.68 -12.39 29.11
N ASP A 102 -10.47 -11.80 29.00
CA ASP A 102 -10.27 -10.38 29.30
C ASP A 102 -10.57 -9.48 28.08
N LYS A 103 -11.37 -8.44 28.30
CA LYS A 103 -11.78 -7.48 27.24
C LYS A 103 -10.61 -6.73 26.65
N VAL A 104 -9.59 -6.37 27.45
CA VAL A 104 -8.41 -5.65 26.97
C VAL A 104 -7.54 -6.58 26.11
N ALA A 105 -7.38 -7.83 26.54
CA ALA A 105 -6.66 -8.85 25.76
C ALA A 105 -7.36 -9.14 24.42
N ILE A 106 -8.68 -9.23 24.41
CA ILE A 106 -9.47 -9.37 23.17
C ILE A 106 -9.26 -8.14 22.25
N ALA A 107 -9.32 -6.93 22.80
CA ALA A 107 -9.09 -5.71 22.03
C ALA A 107 -7.66 -5.68 21.41
N CYS A 108 -6.64 -6.09 22.18
CA CYS A 108 -5.26 -6.24 21.68
C CYS A 108 -5.18 -7.26 20.53
N LEU A 109 -5.82 -8.41 20.68
CA LEU A 109 -5.83 -9.47 19.66
C LEU A 109 -6.52 -9.00 18.37
N VAL A 110 -7.68 -8.36 18.49
CA VAL A 110 -8.42 -7.81 17.33
C VAL A 110 -7.59 -6.73 16.64
N ALA A 111 -7.02 -5.79 17.38
CA ALA A 111 -6.15 -4.76 16.82
C ALA A 111 -4.91 -5.37 16.14
N MET A 112 -4.29 -6.39 16.75
CA MET A 112 -3.16 -7.14 16.17
C MET A 112 -3.55 -7.82 14.87
N ALA A 113 -4.71 -8.49 14.81
CA ALA A 113 -5.21 -9.15 13.60
C ALA A 113 -5.46 -8.14 12.47
N LEU A 114 -6.05 -6.98 12.79
CA LEU A 114 -6.28 -5.90 11.82
C LEU A 114 -4.97 -5.32 11.30
N VAL A 115 -3.98 -5.07 12.17
CA VAL A 115 -2.65 -4.60 11.78
C VAL A 115 -1.95 -5.62 10.89
N ALA A 116 -1.97 -6.91 11.26
CA ALA A 116 -1.37 -7.97 10.46
C ALA A 116 -2.04 -8.12 9.09
N LEU A 117 -3.36 -8.08 9.03
CA LEU A 117 -4.13 -8.13 7.76
C LEU A 117 -3.81 -6.91 6.89
N SER A 118 -3.81 -5.70 7.45
CA SER A 118 -3.43 -4.50 6.71
C SER A 118 -1.97 -4.55 6.25
N GLY A 119 -1.06 -5.10 7.04
CA GLY A 119 0.34 -5.34 6.68
C GLY A 119 0.49 -6.30 5.50
N LEU A 120 -0.31 -7.37 5.46
CA LEU A 120 -0.35 -8.32 4.33
C LEU A 120 -0.84 -7.63 3.05
N ILE A 121 -1.91 -6.82 3.14
CA ILE A 121 -2.38 -6.01 2.01
C ILE A 121 -1.27 -5.08 1.52
N GLY A 122 -0.55 -4.42 2.43
CA GLY A 122 0.60 -3.58 2.08
C GLY A 122 1.71 -4.35 1.37
N ALA A 123 2.07 -5.54 1.84
CA ALA A 123 3.08 -6.38 1.19
C ALA A 123 2.68 -6.77 -0.24
N ILE A 124 1.40 -7.06 -0.48
CA ILE A 124 0.84 -7.30 -1.83
C ILE A 124 0.95 -6.03 -2.68
N LEU A 125 0.50 -4.88 -2.18
CA LEU A 125 0.57 -3.61 -2.90
C LEU A 125 2.02 -3.26 -3.27
N TYR A 126 2.97 -3.38 -2.36
CA TYR A 126 4.40 -3.14 -2.62
C TYR A 126 5.02 -4.12 -3.62
N THR A 127 4.39 -5.27 -3.86
CA THR A 127 4.83 -6.25 -4.86
C THR A 127 4.22 -5.99 -6.22
N VAL A 128 2.93 -5.64 -6.26
CA VAL A 128 2.14 -5.51 -7.50
C VAL A 128 2.31 -4.13 -8.13
N VAL A 129 2.24 -3.07 -7.32
CA VAL A 129 2.29 -1.67 -7.81
C VAL A 129 3.55 -1.35 -8.62
N PRO A 130 4.79 -1.71 -8.20
CA PRO A 130 5.97 -1.44 -9.02
C PRO A 130 5.95 -2.12 -10.39
N ARG A 131 5.38 -3.33 -10.48
CA ARG A 131 5.23 -4.04 -11.76
C ARG A 131 4.27 -3.30 -12.69
N MET A 132 3.12 -2.87 -12.16
CA MET A 132 2.16 -2.08 -12.92
C MET A 132 2.73 -0.73 -13.36
N LEU A 133 3.58 -0.09 -12.54
CA LEU A 133 4.26 1.14 -12.90
C LEU A 133 5.26 0.93 -14.04
N THR A 134 6.02 -0.17 -14.03
CA THR A 134 6.95 -0.49 -15.13
C THR A 134 6.24 -0.81 -16.44
N GLU A 135 5.08 -1.47 -16.38
CA GLU A 135 4.25 -1.75 -17.57
C GLU A 135 3.62 -0.48 -18.16
N VAL A 136 3.28 0.50 -17.33
CA VAL A 136 2.72 1.80 -17.77
C VAL A 136 3.83 2.75 -18.26
N GLY A 137 5.10 2.44 -17.99
CA GLY A 137 6.24 3.32 -18.22
C GLY A 137 6.48 4.21 -17.00
N SER A 138 7.50 3.88 -16.21
CA SER A 138 7.87 4.64 -15.01
C SER A 138 8.79 5.82 -15.28
N ASP A 139 9.37 5.90 -16.46
CA ASP A 139 10.19 6.99 -16.97
C ASP A 139 9.43 7.74 -18.08
N PRO A 140 9.38 9.03 -18.09
CA PRO A 140 10.00 10.00 -17.17
C PRO A 140 9.20 10.20 -15.85
N PRO A 141 9.79 10.89 -14.84
CA PRO A 141 9.11 11.20 -13.58
C PRO A 141 7.88 12.08 -13.81
N PRO A 142 6.89 12.06 -12.90
CA PRO A 142 5.61 12.78 -13.08
C PRO A 142 5.75 14.29 -13.33
N GLU A 143 6.78 14.91 -12.80
CA GLU A 143 7.05 16.34 -12.98
C GLU A 143 7.43 16.65 -14.43
N ASP A 144 8.25 15.80 -15.05
CA ASP A 144 8.66 15.93 -16.46
C ASP A 144 7.47 15.63 -17.39
N LEU A 145 6.67 14.60 -17.08
CA LEU A 145 5.43 14.29 -17.79
C LEU A 145 4.45 15.47 -17.78
N ALA A 146 4.29 16.14 -16.63
CA ALA A 146 3.45 17.33 -16.52
C ALA A 146 3.98 18.50 -17.38
N GLY A 147 5.30 18.65 -17.44
CA GLY A 147 5.97 19.64 -18.31
C GLY A 147 5.73 19.34 -19.79
N GLU A 148 5.88 18.10 -20.22
CA GLU A 148 5.63 17.67 -21.59
C GLU A 148 4.15 17.81 -22.00
N LEU A 149 3.23 17.41 -21.13
CA LEU A 149 1.80 17.59 -21.35
C LEU A 149 1.45 19.07 -21.59
N ASN A 150 2.07 20.00 -20.82
CA ASN A 150 1.86 21.43 -20.98
C ASN A 150 2.43 21.96 -22.33
N LYS A 151 3.58 21.43 -22.78
CA LYS A 151 4.16 21.75 -24.10
C LYS A 151 3.24 21.28 -25.23
N LEU A 152 2.78 20.03 -25.18
CA LEU A 152 1.87 19.47 -26.17
C LEU A 152 0.54 20.25 -26.23
N ARG A 153 -0.02 20.61 -25.09
CA ARG A 153 -1.24 21.44 -25.00
C ARG A 153 -1.05 22.80 -25.65
N LYS A 154 0.06 23.50 -25.37
CA LYS A 154 0.39 24.78 -26.01
C LYS A 154 0.55 24.63 -27.53
N SER A 155 1.13 23.52 -27.98
CA SER A 155 1.28 23.22 -29.41
C SER A 155 -0.07 22.97 -30.09
N MET A 156 -1.00 22.26 -29.44
CA MET A 156 -2.36 22.10 -29.96
C MET A 156 -3.11 23.44 -30.07
N THR A 157 -2.97 24.33 -29.07
CA THR A 157 -3.58 25.65 -29.12
C THR A 157 -3.00 26.51 -30.24
N ARG A 158 -1.68 26.51 -30.42
CA ARG A 158 -1.02 27.28 -31.51
C ARG A 158 -1.42 26.79 -32.91
N LEU A 159 -1.60 25.47 -33.09
CA LEU A 159 -2.03 24.91 -34.39
C LEU A 159 -3.47 25.29 -34.77
N ALA A 160 -4.32 25.52 -33.77
CA ALA A 160 -5.71 25.92 -33.99
C ALA A 160 -5.91 27.45 -34.04
N ASP A 161 -4.90 28.22 -33.64
CA ASP A 161 -4.98 29.68 -33.58
C ASP A 161 -5.00 30.28 -34.98
N GLY A 162 -5.92 31.22 -35.23
CA GLY A 162 -6.11 31.83 -36.55
C GLY A 162 -6.67 30.94 -37.65
N LYS A 163 -7.13 29.71 -37.32
CA LYS A 163 -7.73 28.75 -38.25
C LYS A 163 -9.26 28.78 -38.22
N SER A 164 -9.89 27.90 -39.02
CA SER A 164 -11.35 27.84 -39.12
C SER A 164 -12.03 27.57 -37.77
N PRO A 165 -13.28 28.06 -37.55
CA PRO A 165 -14.04 27.78 -36.35
C PRO A 165 -14.26 26.28 -36.09
N ALA A 166 -14.23 25.46 -37.15
CA ALA A 166 -14.36 24.02 -37.06
C ALA A 166 -13.13 23.39 -36.40
N LEU A 167 -11.92 23.76 -36.79
CA LEU A 167 -10.67 23.31 -36.18
C LEU A 167 -10.55 23.75 -34.72
N GLY A 168 -10.96 25.00 -34.42
CA GLY A 168 -11.02 25.51 -33.04
C GLY A 168 -11.98 24.70 -32.15
N LYS A 169 -13.15 24.33 -32.66
CA LYS A 169 -14.10 23.46 -31.92
C LYS A 169 -13.52 22.06 -31.66
N VAL A 170 -12.81 21.49 -32.64
CA VAL A 170 -12.10 20.21 -32.46
C VAL A 170 -11.06 20.34 -31.35
N GLN A 171 -10.21 21.37 -31.38
CA GLN A 171 -9.20 21.60 -30.35
C GLN A 171 -9.82 21.74 -28.95
N VAL A 172 -10.88 22.53 -28.79
CA VAL A 172 -11.58 22.70 -27.51
C VAL A 172 -12.19 21.39 -26.99
N LEU A 173 -12.73 20.55 -27.89
CA LEU A 173 -13.27 19.25 -27.52
C LEU A 173 -12.17 18.30 -27.02
N LEU A 174 -11.03 18.28 -27.73
CA LEU A 174 -9.87 17.48 -27.37
C LEU A 174 -9.25 17.96 -26.04
N ASP A 175 -9.20 19.27 -25.78
CA ASP A 175 -8.72 19.84 -24.52
C ASP A 175 -9.64 19.49 -23.33
N LYS A 176 -10.94 19.39 -23.54
CA LYS A 176 -11.90 18.91 -22.51
C LYS A 176 -11.66 17.45 -22.15
N GLU A 177 -11.36 16.61 -23.12
CA GLU A 177 -11.04 15.19 -22.89
C GLU A 177 -9.68 15.01 -22.18
N ALA A 178 -8.75 15.93 -22.41
CA ALA A 178 -7.43 15.93 -21.83
C ALA A 178 -7.38 16.35 -20.35
N LYS A 179 -8.47 16.91 -19.79
CA LYS A 179 -8.51 17.34 -18.38
C LYS A 179 -8.58 16.14 -17.43
N PRO A 180 -7.76 16.10 -16.34
CA PRO A 180 -7.80 15.04 -15.38
C PRO A 180 -9.16 15.00 -14.66
N ILE A 181 -9.79 13.84 -14.65
CA ILE A 181 -10.99 13.60 -13.86
C ILE A 181 -10.53 13.29 -12.44
N PHE A 182 -10.50 14.29 -11.57
CA PHE A 182 -9.99 14.21 -10.20
C PHE A 182 -10.75 13.21 -9.28
N PHE A 183 -11.94 12.76 -9.67
CA PHE A 183 -12.79 11.80 -8.95
C PHE A 183 -13.11 10.56 -9.79
N ALA A 184 -12.09 9.82 -10.22
CA ALA A 184 -12.27 8.65 -11.09
C ALA A 184 -12.79 7.38 -10.38
N GLY A 185 -12.89 7.35 -9.05
CA GLY A 185 -13.27 6.13 -8.32
C GLY A 185 -14.70 5.63 -8.61
N TRP A 186 -15.66 6.52 -8.82
CA TRP A 186 -17.07 6.14 -9.05
C TRP A 186 -17.50 6.13 -10.53
N ARG A 187 -16.66 6.62 -11.45
CA ARG A 187 -17.02 6.81 -12.88
C ARG A 187 -16.52 5.72 -13.83
N ILE A 188 -16.01 4.60 -13.32
CA ILE A 188 -15.53 3.48 -14.16
C ILE A 188 -16.67 2.92 -15.02
N LEU A 189 -17.90 2.89 -14.52
CA LEU A 189 -19.09 2.41 -15.25
C LEU A 189 -19.69 3.47 -16.19
N GLY A 190 -19.59 4.77 -15.88
CA GLY A 190 -20.13 5.85 -16.75
C GLY A 190 -19.18 6.34 -17.84
N GLY A 191 -17.88 6.06 -17.72
CA GLY A 191 -16.85 6.58 -18.63
C GLY A 191 -16.92 6.04 -20.06
N GLN A 192 -17.47 4.86 -20.27
CA GLN A 192 -17.62 4.28 -21.61
C GLN A 192 -18.70 4.99 -22.44
N PHE A 193 -19.84 5.33 -21.83
CA PHE A 193 -20.94 6.05 -22.52
C PHE A 193 -20.54 7.47 -22.92
N GLN A 194 -19.77 8.16 -22.07
CA GLN A 194 -19.31 9.52 -22.34
C GLN A 194 -18.27 9.56 -23.48
N ARG A 195 -17.42 8.53 -23.61
CA ARG A 195 -16.46 8.38 -24.72
C ARG A 195 -17.14 8.19 -26.06
N ALA A 196 -18.15 7.32 -26.14
CA ALA A 196 -18.89 7.08 -27.38
C ALA A 196 -19.59 8.34 -27.91
N ALA A 197 -20.21 9.14 -27.02
CA ALA A 197 -20.85 10.40 -27.38
C ALA A 197 -19.87 11.48 -27.87
N THR A 198 -18.65 11.49 -27.32
CA THR A 198 -17.59 12.41 -27.73
C THR A 198 -16.98 12.00 -29.06
N ASP A 199 -16.77 10.71 -29.30
CA ASP A 199 -16.27 10.16 -30.57
C ASP A 199 -17.22 10.48 -31.74
N GLU A 200 -18.52 10.44 -31.52
CA GLU A 200 -19.51 10.77 -32.54
C GLU A 200 -19.52 12.28 -32.86
N LYS A 201 -19.46 13.14 -31.83
CA LYS A 201 -19.30 14.60 -32.01
C LYS A 201 -17.99 14.93 -32.72
N LEU A 202 -16.90 14.27 -32.36
CA LEU A 202 -15.61 14.45 -32.99
C LEU A 202 -15.65 14.09 -34.49
N LYS A 203 -16.25 12.94 -34.85
CA LYS A 203 -16.43 12.54 -36.25
C LYS A 203 -17.27 13.57 -37.04
N GLY A 204 -18.30 14.13 -36.42
CA GLY A 204 -19.11 15.19 -37.03
C GLY A 204 -18.32 16.47 -37.30
N LEU A 205 -17.49 16.91 -36.34
CA LEU A 205 -16.64 18.09 -36.48
C LEU A 205 -15.49 17.90 -37.48
N LEU A 206 -14.91 16.69 -37.53
CA LEU A 206 -13.82 16.35 -38.47
C LEU A 206 -14.27 16.51 -39.94
N ARG A 207 -15.54 16.25 -40.26
CA ARG A 207 -16.10 16.42 -41.60
C ARG A 207 -16.30 17.88 -41.98
N GLN A 208 -16.36 18.80 -41.02
CA GLN A 208 -16.60 20.23 -41.24
C GLN A 208 -15.30 21.02 -41.44
N VAL A 209 -14.13 20.39 -41.21
CA VAL A 209 -12.84 21.07 -41.38
C VAL A 209 -12.53 21.23 -42.88
N PRO A 210 -12.19 22.45 -43.36
CA PRO A 210 -11.87 22.71 -44.75
C PRO A 210 -10.72 21.86 -45.26
N THR A 211 -10.75 21.49 -46.56
CA THR A 211 -9.72 20.65 -47.18
C THR A 211 -8.32 21.26 -47.08
N ALA A 212 -8.22 22.60 -47.09
CA ALA A 212 -6.98 23.33 -46.93
C ALA A 212 -6.33 23.16 -45.54
N GLU A 213 -7.10 22.82 -44.49
CA GLU A 213 -6.65 22.65 -43.12
C GLU A 213 -6.54 21.18 -42.68
N GLN A 214 -6.70 20.24 -43.60
CA GLN A 214 -6.64 18.79 -43.33
C GLN A 214 -5.29 18.34 -42.79
N GLU A 215 -4.20 18.97 -43.25
CA GLU A 215 -2.85 18.65 -42.78
C GLU A 215 -2.63 19.13 -41.33
N ASP A 216 -3.13 20.32 -40.98
CA ASP A 216 -3.10 20.84 -39.61
C ASP A 216 -3.96 19.99 -38.69
N LEU A 217 -5.12 19.52 -39.16
CA LEU A 217 -5.96 18.57 -38.46
C LEU A 217 -5.24 17.23 -38.16
N LYS A 218 -4.54 16.65 -39.14
CA LYS A 218 -3.76 15.43 -38.92
C LYS A 218 -2.67 15.65 -37.86
N ARG A 219 -1.94 16.78 -37.91
CA ARG A 219 -0.92 17.16 -36.92
C ARG A 219 -1.56 17.32 -35.55
N LEU A 220 -2.70 17.99 -35.45
CA LEU A 220 -3.44 18.17 -34.19
C LEU A 220 -3.83 16.83 -33.58
N LEU A 221 -4.33 15.88 -34.38
CA LEU A 221 -4.70 14.54 -33.92
C LEU A 221 -3.49 13.70 -33.46
N VAL A 222 -2.34 13.83 -34.12
CA VAL A 222 -1.10 13.17 -33.69
C VAL A 222 -0.66 13.69 -32.31
N ILE A 223 -0.59 15.03 -32.14
CA ILE A 223 -0.23 15.66 -30.86
C ILE A 223 -1.23 15.28 -29.76
N PHE A 224 -2.51 15.23 -30.09
CA PHE A 224 -3.55 14.82 -29.15
C PHE A 224 -3.37 13.35 -28.69
N ARG A 225 -3.04 12.43 -29.61
CA ARG A 225 -2.77 11.03 -29.24
C ARG A 225 -1.58 10.94 -28.28
N GLN A 226 -0.48 11.63 -28.57
CA GLN A 226 0.67 11.69 -27.68
C GLN A 226 0.31 12.28 -26.33
N HIS A 227 -0.43 13.39 -26.30
CA HIS A 227 -0.92 14.00 -25.06
C HIS A 227 -1.79 13.03 -24.25
N ARG A 228 -2.69 12.30 -24.92
CA ARG A 228 -3.57 11.32 -24.26
C ARG A 228 -2.79 10.15 -23.65
N GLU A 229 -1.78 9.62 -24.35
CA GLU A 229 -0.93 8.54 -23.85
C GLU A 229 -0.14 8.97 -22.62
N LEU A 230 0.55 10.11 -22.69
CA LEU A 230 1.29 10.69 -21.56
C LEU A 230 0.37 11.01 -20.38
N HIS A 231 -0.83 11.53 -20.65
CA HIS A 231 -1.81 11.82 -19.61
C HIS A 231 -2.30 10.55 -18.91
N GLN A 232 -2.59 9.46 -19.66
CA GLN A 232 -2.95 8.17 -19.08
C GLN A 232 -1.83 7.60 -18.22
N GLN A 233 -0.58 7.76 -18.66
CA GLN A 233 0.60 7.34 -17.93
C GLN A 233 0.73 8.10 -16.60
N LEU A 234 0.61 9.43 -16.62
CA LEU A 234 0.65 10.28 -15.43
C LEU A 234 -0.45 9.91 -14.41
N VAL A 235 -1.70 9.78 -14.88
CA VAL A 235 -2.85 9.42 -14.04
C VAL A 235 -2.67 8.05 -13.41
N SER A 236 -2.17 7.08 -14.17
CA SER A 236 -1.91 5.73 -13.66
C SER A 236 -0.80 5.73 -12.60
N GLN A 237 0.28 6.46 -12.82
CA GLN A 237 1.36 6.62 -11.83
C GLN A 237 0.86 7.26 -10.54
N GLN A 238 0.06 8.34 -10.64
CA GLN A 238 -0.53 9.00 -9.47
C GLN A 238 -1.50 8.08 -8.72
N ARG A 239 -2.34 7.34 -9.46
CA ARG A 239 -3.29 6.38 -8.86
C ARG A 239 -2.56 5.32 -8.03
N TYR A 240 -1.48 4.75 -8.55
CA TYR A 240 -0.72 3.74 -7.83
C TYR A 240 0.00 4.31 -6.59
N ARG A 241 0.55 5.52 -6.68
CA ARG A 241 1.12 6.23 -5.52
C ARG A 241 0.06 6.50 -4.46
N ASN A 242 -1.13 6.95 -4.86
CA ASN A 242 -2.24 7.22 -3.94
C ASN A 242 -2.73 5.95 -3.23
N LEU A 243 -2.76 4.79 -3.91
CA LEU A 243 -3.10 3.51 -3.28
C LEU A 243 -2.12 3.14 -2.16
N LEU A 244 -0.82 3.33 -2.38
CA LEU A 244 0.20 3.08 -1.35
C LEU A 244 0.08 4.06 -0.18
N GLN A 245 -0.24 5.34 -0.44
CA GLN A 245 -0.46 6.32 0.61
C GLN A 245 -1.74 6.01 1.41
N LEU A 246 -2.85 5.67 0.74
CA LEU A 246 -4.11 5.32 1.40
C LEU A 246 -3.93 4.13 2.33
N TRP A 247 -3.19 3.11 1.90
CA TRP A 247 -2.85 1.98 2.76
C TRP A 247 -2.09 2.43 4.02
N LEU A 248 -1.11 3.32 3.90
CA LEU A 248 -0.37 3.86 5.05
C LEU A 248 -1.27 4.64 6.02
N TYR A 249 -2.24 5.40 5.51
CA TYR A 249 -3.22 6.13 6.33
C TYR A 249 -4.12 5.21 7.15
N VAL A 250 -4.27 3.95 6.77
CA VAL A 250 -4.99 2.93 7.54
C VAL A 250 -4.04 2.17 8.48
N HIS A 251 -2.91 1.69 7.95
CA HIS A 251 -1.98 0.84 8.69
C HIS A 251 -1.33 1.55 9.88
N ILE A 252 -0.92 2.82 9.73
CA ILE A 252 -0.23 3.57 10.79
C ILE A 252 -1.17 3.84 11.99
N PRO A 253 -2.39 4.39 11.84
CA PRO A 253 -3.30 4.57 12.97
C PRO A 253 -3.68 3.27 13.68
N LEU A 254 -3.90 2.18 12.93
CA LEU A 254 -4.14 0.86 13.52
C LEU A 254 -2.95 0.38 14.37
N THR A 255 -1.73 0.61 13.89
CA THR A 255 -0.51 0.27 14.65
C THR A 255 -0.40 1.12 15.91
N VAL A 256 -0.69 2.41 15.85
CA VAL A 256 -0.69 3.30 17.02
C VAL A 256 -1.73 2.83 18.05
N ALA A 257 -2.95 2.52 17.60
CA ALA A 257 -4.00 1.99 18.47
C ALA A 257 -3.56 0.67 19.15
N LEU A 258 -2.95 -0.25 18.40
CA LEU A 258 -2.40 -1.48 18.94
C LEU A 258 -1.35 -1.21 20.03
N VAL A 259 -0.41 -0.29 19.77
CA VAL A 259 0.66 0.06 20.73
C VAL A 259 0.07 0.60 22.03
N LEU A 260 -0.94 1.48 21.95
CA LEU A 260 -1.63 2.01 23.13
C LEU A 260 -2.37 0.92 23.90
N LEU A 261 -3.05 0.00 23.21
CA LEU A 261 -3.72 -1.13 23.82
C LEU A 261 -2.74 -2.09 24.51
N VAL A 262 -1.61 -2.41 23.86
CA VAL A 262 -0.56 -3.25 24.45
C VAL A 262 0.05 -2.56 25.67
N ALA A 263 0.31 -1.26 25.64
CA ALA A 263 0.78 -0.51 26.79
C ALA A 263 -0.22 -0.55 27.95
N ALA A 264 -1.51 -0.38 27.68
CA ALA A 264 -2.57 -0.50 28.70
C ALA A 264 -2.66 -1.93 29.27
N HIS A 265 -2.53 -2.95 28.41
CA HIS A 265 -2.50 -4.35 28.81
C HIS A 265 -1.29 -4.64 29.74
N LEU A 266 -0.10 -4.23 29.35
CA LEU A 266 1.10 -4.37 30.17
C LEU A 266 0.97 -3.63 31.50
N TYR A 267 0.47 -2.38 31.49
CA TYR A 267 0.20 -1.65 32.72
C TYR A 267 -0.73 -2.41 33.66
N GLY A 268 -1.83 -2.95 33.11
CA GLY A 268 -2.78 -3.79 33.87
C GLY A 268 -2.12 -5.02 34.48
N VAL A 269 -1.32 -5.74 33.69
CA VAL A 269 -0.59 -6.93 34.16
C VAL A 269 0.35 -6.57 35.31
N PHE A 270 1.19 -5.53 35.17
CA PHE A 270 2.14 -5.15 36.23
C PHE A 270 1.48 -4.56 37.47
N TYR A 271 0.35 -3.87 37.33
CA TYR A 271 -0.34 -3.24 38.45
C TYR A 271 -1.17 -4.24 39.27
N TYR A 272 -1.89 -5.16 38.60
CA TYR A 272 -2.83 -6.07 39.28
C TYR A 272 -2.21 -7.43 39.64
N THR A 273 -1.06 -7.80 39.04
CA THR A 273 -0.38 -9.08 39.31
C THR A 273 1.01 -8.79 39.88
N PRO A 274 1.19 -8.66 41.20
CA PRO A 274 2.50 -8.41 41.78
C PRO A 274 3.47 -9.53 41.40
N LEU A 275 4.69 -9.16 41.04
CA LEU A 275 5.73 -10.04 40.50
C LEU A 275 5.97 -11.31 41.35
N LYS A 276 5.77 -11.21 42.67
CA LYS A 276 5.88 -12.35 43.60
C LYS A 276 4.81 -13.43 43.37
N GLN A 277 3.61 -13.06 42.92
CA GLN A 277 2.55 -14.04 42.60
C GLN A 277 2.76 -14.69 41.23
N MET A 278 3.38 -13.97 40.30
CA MET A 278 3.75 -14.49 38.96
C MET A 278 4.86 -15.56 39.02
N LEU A 279 5.76 -15.47 40.03
CA LEU A 279 6.89 -16.41 40.18
C LEU A 279 6.58 -17.57 41.14
N ALA A 280 5.46 -17.53 41.83
CA ALA A 280 5.07 -18.56 42.82
C ALA A 280 4.05 -19.56 42.26
N GLY A 281 3.48 -19.36 41.08
CA GLY A 281 2.62 -20.28 40.36
C GLY A 281 3.35 -20.91 39.20
#